data_412293b6c90f1fea059fac55a037f538
#
_entry.id   412293b6c90f1fea059fac55a037f538
#
_cell.length_a   1.000
_cell.length_b   1.000
_cell.length_c   1.000
_cell.angle_alpha   90.00
_cell.angle_beta   90.00
_cell.angle_gamma   90.00
#
_symmetry.space_group_name_H-M   'P 1'
#
loop_
_entity.id
_entity.type
_entity.pdbx_description
1 polymer ?
#
loop_
_entity_poly.entity_id
_entity_poly.type
_entity_poly.pdbx_seq_one_letter_code
_entity_poly.pdbx_strand_id
1 'polypeptide(L)'
;MKIALPTLIAAVAVAGVAFTTPADTMEGHTSVSPQDIKWGPAPAMLPPGAEAAVLFGDPSKEGLFVLRLRFPAGYSVAPHGHPVDEVVTVISGTFSVGVGETADPRKAQHLPAGSFHVLRPGMAHYVFMEEETVIQISTNGPWGLTYINPKDDPRQKSQ
;
A
#
# COMPACT_ATOMS: atom_id res chain seq x y z
N MET A 1 19.91 24.60 -80.01
CA MET A 1 20.73 23.88 -79.04
C MET A 1 20.29 24.34 -77.66
N LYS A 2 19.45 23.55 -76.98
CA LYS A 2 18.86 23.89 -75.65
C LYS A 2 19.66 23.14 -74.61
N ILE A 3 20.30 23.86 -73.69
CA ILE A 3 21.07 23.32 -72.60
C ILE A 3 20.13 23.22 -71.38
N ALA A 4 19.89 22.03 -70.89
CA ALA A 4 19.10 21.77 -69.70
C ALA A 4 20.05 21.79 -68.49
N LEU A 5 19.73 22.61 -67.50
CA LEU A 5 20.42 22.67 -66.21
C LEU A 5 19.79 21.62 -65.26
N PRO A 6 20.57 20.83 -64.53
CA PRO A 6 19.98 19.92 -63.55
C PRO A 6 19.75 20.68 -62.22
N THR A 7 18.51 20.57 -61.73
CA THR A 7 18.13 21.11 -60.40
C THR A 7 18.61 20.15 -59.33
N LEU A 8 19.51 20.61 -58.50
CA LEU A 8 20.00 19.86 -57.34
C LEU A 8 19.01 20.06 -56.17
N ILE A 9 18.30 19.02 -55.78
CA ILE A 9 17.43 19.02 -54.57
C ILE A 9 18.32 18.61 -53.39
N ALA A 10 18.62 19.55 -52.53
CA ALA A 10 19.31 19.28 -51.26
C ALA A 10 18.28 18.79 -50.25
N ALA A 11 18.37 17.52 -49.84
CA ALA A 11 17.58 16.97 -48.72
C ALA A 11 18.20 17.45 -47.42
N VAL A 12 17.47 18.27 -46.67
CA VAL A 12 17.83 18.67 -45.29
C VAL A 12 17.36 17.56 -44.35
N ALA A 13 18.30 16.78 -43.83
CA ALA A 13 18.03 15.82 -42.76
C ALA A 13 17.90 16.61 -41.43
N VAL A 14 16.68 16.69 -40.89
CA VAL A 14 16.42 17.19 -39.54
C VAL A 14 16.78 16.06 -38.57
N ALA A 15 17.96 16.18 -37.96
CA ALA A 15 18.32 15.30 -36.84
C ALA A 15 17.46 15.69 -35.61
N GLY A 16 16.50 14.82 -35.29
CA GLY A 16 15.70 14.94 -34.09
C GLY A 16 16.58 14.73 -32.85
N VAL A 17 16.85 15.81 -32.11
CA VAL A 17 17.47 15.73 -30.78
C VAL A 17 16.41 15.21 -29.83
N ALA A 18 16.53 13.94 -29.43
CA ALA A 18 15.74 13.38 -28.34
C ALA A 18 16.19 14.04 -27.02
N PHE A 19 15.39 14.94 -26.50
CA PHE A 19 15.56 15.44 -25.14
C PHE A 19 15.16 14.33 -24.18
N THR A 20 16.12 13.56 -23.70
CA THR A 20 15.93 12.76 -22.49
C THR A 20 15.95 13.73 -21.31
N THR A 21 14.78 14.07 -20.78
CA THR A 21 14.69 14.73 -19.49
C THR A 21 15.29 13.76 -18.46
N PRO A 22 16.35 14.16 -17.72
CA PRO A 22 16.79 13.36 -16.59
C PRO A 22 15.63 13.28 -15.60
N ALA A 23 15.36 12.09 -15.06
CA ALA A 23 14.47 11.95 -13.92
C ALA A 23 15.07 12.83 -12.81
N ASP A 24 14.33 13.88 -12.46
CA ASP A 24 14.74 14.84 -11.44
C ASP A 24 14.68 14.11 -10.09
N THR A 25 15.78 13.47 -9.70
CA THR A 25 15.97 12.95 -8.36
C THR A 25 16.25 14.12 -7.44
N MET A 26 15.21 14.84 -7.01
CA MET A 26 15.34 15.81 -5.93
C MET A 26 15.69 15.05 -4.66
N GLU A 27 16.85 15.31 -4.10
CA GLU A 27 17.31 14.73 -2.84
C GLU A 27 16.26 14.98 -1.75
N GLY A 28 15.77 13.91 -1.10
CA GLY A 28 14.74 14.00 -0.07
C GLY A 28 13.27 13.94 -0.56
N HIS A 29 13.03 13.71 -1.86
CA HIS A 29 11.68 13.57 -2.42
C HIS A 29 11.37 12.11 -2.81
N THR A 30 10.18 11.63 -2.41
CA THR A 30 9.66 10.32 -2.83
C THR A 30 8.26 10.47 -3.41
N SER A 31 8.08 10.02 -4.64
CA SER A 31 6.77 9.92 -5.30
C SER A 31 6.57 8.52 -5.86
N VAL A 32 5.40 7.95 -5.59
CA VAL A 32 5.02 6.62 -6.12
C VAL A 32 3.66 6.75 -6.78
N SER A 33 3.61 6.58 -8.11
CA SER A 33 2.35 6.53 -8.85
C SER A 33 1.64 5.18 -8.67
N PRO A 34 0.32 5.10 -8.80
CA PRO A 34 -0.41 3.85 -8.58
C PRO A 34 0.10 2.65 -9.39
N GLN A 35 0.50 2.88 -10.65
CA GLN A 35 1.04 1.85 -11.55
C GLN A 35 2.45 1.38 -11.17
N ASP A 36 3.18 2.17 -10.36
CA ASP A 36 4.56 1.87 -9.95
C ASP A 36 4.63 1.14 -8.61
N ILE A 37 3.49 0.95 -7.94
CA ILE A 37 3.42 0.24 -6.67
C ILE A 37 3.85 -1.22 -6.87
N LYS A 38 4.84 -1.64 -6.09
CA LYS A 38 5.35 -3.02 -6.11
C LYS A 38 4.66 -3.82 -5.01
N TRP A 39 3.62 -4.53 -5.38
CA TRP A 39 2.90 -5.43 -4.49
C TRP A 39 3.66 -6.74 -4.31
N GLY A 40 3.64 -7.26 -3.10
CA GLY A 40 4.18 -8.56 -2.73
C GLY A 40 3.32 -9.18 -1.62
N PRO A 41 3.62 -10.41 -1.18
CA PRO A 41 2.92 -11.03 -0.06
C PRO A 41 2.97 -10.14 1.18
N ALA A 42 1.85 -10.04 1.91
CA ALA A 42 1.81 -9.35 3.19
C ALA A 42 2.69 -10.07 4.22
N PRO A 43 3.15 -9.36 5.29
CA PRO A 43 3.93 -9.97 6.37
C PRO A 43 3.21 -11.18 6.98
N ALA A 44 3.98 -12.21 7.37
CA ALA A 44 3.46 -13.49 7.89
C ALA A 44 2.59 -13.38 9.15
N MET A 45 2.59 -12.22 9.81
CA MET A 45 1.67 -11.94 10.93
C MET A 45 0.23 -11.69 10.49
N LEU A 46 -0.02 -11.46 9.20
CA LEU A 46 -1.35 -11.38 8.61
C LEU A 46 -1.74 -12.74 8.02
N PRO A 47 -3.03 -13.11 8.04
CA PRO A 47 -3.49 -14.32 7.37
C PRO A 47 -3.08 -14.33 5.89
N PRO A 48 -2.86 -15.52 5.29
CA PRO A 48 -2.52 -15.61 3.87
C PRO A 48 -3.58 -14.98 2.95
N GLY A 49 -3.13 -14.43 1.81
CA GLY A 49 -3.99 -13.87 0.77
C GLY A 49 -3.94 -12.35 0.67
N ALA A 50 -3.50 -11.63 1.70
CA ALA A 50 -3.24 -10.20 1.60
C ALA A 50 -1.93 -9.91 0.87
N GLU A 51 -1.87 -8.73 0.25
CA GLU A 51 -0.65 -8.19 -0.37
C GLU A 51 -0.25 -6.89 0.33
N ALA A 52 1.04 -6.59 0.28
CA ALA A 52 1.62 -5.40 0.89
C ALA A 52 2.57 -4.67 -0.08
N ALA A 53 2.65 -3.37 0.06
CA ALA A 53 3.63 -2.54 -0.62
C ALA A 53 4.14 -1.44 0.33
N VAL A 54 5.43 -1.45 0.65
CA VAL A 54 6.07 -0.35 1.38
C VAL A 54 6.31 0.78 0.40
N LEU A 55 5.68 1.94 0.64
CA LEU A 55 5.82 3.13 -0.20
C LEU A 55 6.92 4.06 0.30
N PHE A 56 7.19 4.03 1.60
CA PHE A 56 8.21 4.85 2.25
C PHE A 56 8.66 4.20 3.56
N GLY A 57 9.94 4.39 3.91
CA GLY A 57 10.50 3.93 5.19
C GLY A 57 10.62 2.41 5.29
N ASP A 58 10.74 1.93 6.54
CA ASP A 58 10.87 0.51 6.86
C ASP A 58 9.97 0.19 8.08
N PRO A 59 8.88 -0.57 7.91
CA PRO A 59 7.97 -0.90 9.01
C PRO A 59 8.62 -1.66 10.18
N SER A 60 9.79 -2.28 9.97
CA SER A 60 10.51 -3.02 11.01
C SER A 60 11.43 -2.17 11.87
N LYS A 61 11.65 -0.91 11.50
CA LYS A 61 12.57 0.02 12.15
C LYS A 61 11.86 1.21 12.77
N GLU A 62 12.55 1.90 13.67
CA GLU A 62 12.10 3.20 14.16
C GLU A 62 12.02 4.23 13.02
N GLY A 63 11.04 5.12 13.11
CA GLY A 63 10.80 6.19 12.16
C GLY A 63 9.53 6.03 11.34
N LEU A 64 9.22 7.06 10.57
CA LEU A 64 8.02 7.09 9.73
C LEU A 64 8.11 6.05 8.62
N PHE A 65 7.03 5.30 8.45
CA PHE A 65 6.81 4.48 7.26
C PHE A 65 5.41 4.70 6.67
N VAL A 66 5.26 4.37 5.39
CA VAL A 66 3.99 4.29 4.68
C VAL A 66 3.88 2.92 4.02
N LEU A 67 2.85 2.18 4.41
CA LEU A 67 2.56 0.82 3.95
C LEU A 67 1.17 0.80 3.34
N ARG A 68 0.99 0.20 2.16
CA ARG A 68 -0.32 -0.19 1.65
C ARG A 68 -0.55 -1.67 1.83
N LEU A 69 -1.77 -2.02 2.21
CA LEU A 69 -2.26 -3.39 2.28
C LEU A 69 -3.44 -3.51 1.33
N ARG A 70 -3.46 -4.59 0.56
CA ARG A 70 -4.57 -4.98 -0.31
C ARG A 70 -5.12 -6.31 0.18
N PHE A 71 -6.40 -6.31 0.50
CA PHE A 71 -7.11 -7.46 1.03
C PHE A 71 -8.11 -7.97 -0.01
N PRO A 72 -8.16 -9.28 -0.30
CA PRO A 72 -9.22 -9.84 -1.15
C PRO A 72 -10.58 -9.80 -0.45
N ALA A 73 -11.66 -9.94 -1.22
CA ALA A 73 -13.00 -10.12 -0.68
C ALA A 73 -13.06 -11.33 0.27
N GLY A 74 -13.77 -11.18 1.39
CA GLY A 74 -13.90 -12.21 2.42
C GLY A 74 -12.70 -12.31 3.38
N TYR A 75 -11.70 -11.45 3.26
CA TYR A 75 -10.55 -11.45 4.15
C TYR A 75 -10.90 -10.92 5.54
N SER A 76 -10.28 -11.49 6.57
CA SER A 76 -10.46 -11.04 7.96
C SER A 76 -9.19 -11.22 8.78
N VAL A 77 -9.04 -10.37 9.79
CA VAL A 77 -8.01 -10.49 10.84
C VAL A 77 -8.73 -10.57 12.19
N ALA A 78 -8.48 -11.66 12.91
CA ALA A 78 -9.03 -11.90 14.24
C ALA A 78 -8.58 -10.82 15.24
N PRO A 79 -9.21 -10.71 16.42
CA PRO A 79 -8.86 -9.71 17.41
C PRO A 79 -7.37 -9.66 17.74
N HIS A 80 -6.79 -8.47 17.57
CA HIS A 80 -5.36 -8.20 17.70
C HIS A 80 -5.13 -6.75 18.14
N GLY A 81 -3.88 -6.41 18.46
CA GLY A 81 -3.45 -5.06 18.76
C GLY A 81 -2.06 -4.79 18.18
N HIS A 82 -1.68 -3.51 18.14
CA HIS A 82 -0.39 -3.04 17.66
C HIS A 82 0.42 -2.37 18.74
N PRO A 83 1.77 -2.39 18.69
CA PRO A 83 2.63 -1.73 19.67
C PRO A 83 2.69 -0.21 19.51
N VAL A 84 2.26 0.31 18.36
CA VAL A 84 2.27 1.73 18.00
C VAL A 84 0.87 2.16 17.54
N ASP A 85 0.65 3.46 17.34
CA ASP A 85 -0.59 3.95 16.74
C ASP A 85 -0.78 3.32 15.36
N GLU A 86 -1.97 2.81 15.08
CA GLU A 86 -2.34 2.39 13.74
C GLU A 86 -3.16 3.49 13.08
N VAL A 87 -2.55 4.19 12.13
CA VAL A 87 -3.17 5.30 11.38
C VAL A 87 -3.54 4.81 10.00
N VAL A 88 -4.84 4.62 9.77
CA VAL A 88 -5.39 4.02 8.56
C VAL A 88 -6.10 5.06 7.71
N THR A 89 -5.83 5.04 6.40
CA THR A 89 -6.65 5.70 5.37
C THR A 89 -7.18 4.64 4.40
N VAL A 90 -8.49 4.61 4.17
CA VAL A 90 -9.11 3.71 3.20
C VAL A 90 -8.95 4.31 1.79
N ILE A 91 -8.25 3.59 0.91
CA ILE A 91 -7.97 4.03 -0.47
C ILE A 91 -9.07 3.56 -1.42
N SER A 92 -9.53 2.31 -1.28
CA SER A 92 -10.63 1.73 -2.06
C SER A 92 -11.34 0.63 -1.29
N GLY A 93 -12.57 0.32 -1.67
CA GLY A 93 -13.40 -0.67 -0.99
C GLY A 93 -13.93 -0.16 0.35
N THR A 94 -14.27 -1.10 1.24
CA THR A 94 -14.83 -0.82 2.57
C THR A 94 -14.04 -1.57 3.65
N PHE A 95 -13.41 -0.82 4.54
CA PHE A 95 -12.67 -1.35 5.69
C PHE A 95 -13.62 -1.46 6.89
N SER A 96 -13.99 -2.67 7.26
CA SER A 96 -14.87 -2.93 8.41
C SER A 96 -14.04 -3.23 9.64
N VAL A 97 -14.15 -2.39 10.68
CA VAL A 97 -13.36 -2.50 11.91
C VAL A 97 -14.25 -2.47 13.14
N GLY A 98 -14.05 -3.43 14.04
CA GLY A 98 -14.69 -3.47 15.35
C GLY A 98 -13.65 -3.45 16.47
N VAL A 99 -13.96 -2.76 17.56
CA VAL A 99 -13.10 -2.67 18.76
C VAL A 99 -13.53 -3.71 19.78
N GLY A 100 -12.56 -4.41 20.35
CA GLY A 100 -12.75 -5.40 21.42
C GLY A 100 -11.98 -6.70 21.17
N GLU A 101 -11.98 -7.56 22.19
CA GLU A 101 -11.25 -8.84 22.21
C GLU A 101 -12.04 -10.00 21.57
N THR A 102 -13.31 -9.76 21.23
CA THR A 102 -14.18 -10.74 20.59
C THR A 102 -14.77 -10.14 19.33
N ALA A 103 -14.58 -10.82 18.19
CA ALA A 103 -15.13 -10.36 16.93
C ALA A 103 -16.67 -10.49 16.91
N ASP A 104 -17.34 -9.37 16.63
CA ASP A 104 -18.78 -9.30 16.36
C ASP A 104 -19.02 -8.38 15.15
N PRO A 105 -19.23 -8.93 13.96
CA PRO A 105 -19.43 -8.11 12.75
C PRO A 105 -20.56 -7.08 12.87
N ARG A 106 -21.57 -7.34 13.71
CA ARG A 106 -22.71 -6.41 13.92
C ARG A 106 -22.32 -5.14 14.66
N LYS A 107 -21.15 -5.14 15.30
CA LYS A 107 -20.60 -3.99 16.06
C LYS A 107 -19.49 -3.26 15.30
N ALA A 108 -19.13 -3.77 14.14
CA ALA A 108 -18.08 -3.14 13.34
C ALA A 108 -18.59 -1.85 12.68
N GLN A 109 -17.70 -0.90 12.58
CA GLN A 109 -17.89 0.29 11.76
C GLN A 109 -17.43 0.00 10.34
N HIS A 110 -18.26 0.32 9.35
CA HIS A 110 -17.94 0.18 7.94
C HIS A 110 -17.40 1.51 7.41
N LEU A 111 -16.14 1.53 7.03
CA LEU A 111 -15.42 2.71 6.59
C LEU A 111 -15.18 2.64 5.07
N PRO A 112 -15.92 3.38 4.24
CA PRO A 112 -15.72 3.41 2.80
C PRO A 112 -14.44 4.16 2.41
N ALA A 113 -14.08 4.10 1.12
CA ALA A 113 -12.97 4.86 0.56
C ALA A 113 -13.00 6.34 0.94
N GLY A 114 -11.84 6.91 1.29
CA GLY A 114 -11.67 8.26 1.83
C GLY A 114 -11.83 8.36 3.35
N SER A 115 -12.26 7.30 4.03
CA SER A 115 -12.33 7.27 5.49
C SER A 115 -10.94 7.26 6.13
N PHE A 116 -10.91 7.77 7.36
CA PHE A 116 -9.73 7.80 8.22
C PHE A 116 -10.06 7.14 9.57
N HIS A 117 -9.10 6.37 10.10
CA HIS A 117 -9.25 5.67 11.37
C HIS A 117 -7.93 5.63 12.13
N VAL A 118 -8.00 5.74 13.46
CA VAL A 118 -6.83 5.62 14.34
C VAL A 118 -7.14 4.72 15.51
N LEU A 119 -6.26 3.74 15.74
CA LEU A 119 -6.24 2.91 16.92
C LEU A 119 -4.99 3.16 17.73
N ARG A 120 -5.15 3.33 19.05
CA ARG A 120 -4.04 3.55 19.96
C ARG A 120 -3.30 2.24 20.26
N PRO A 121 -2.03 2.31 20.67
CA PRO A 121 -1.26 1.13 21.06
C PRO A 121 -2.02 0.23 22.03
N GLY A 122 -2.00 -1.07 21.77
CA GLY A 122 -2.65 -2.09 22.58
C GLY A 122 -4.17 -2.17 22.50
N MET A 123 -4.85 -1.28 21.76
CA MET A 123 -6.31 -1.40 21.55
C MET A 123 -6.61 -2.67 20.76
N ALA A 124 -7.33 -3.60 21.41
CA ALA A 124 -7.83 -4.79 20.74
C ALA A 124 -8.90 -4.43 19.72
N HIS A 125 -8.72 -4.92 18.48
CA HIS A 125 -9.67 -4.72 17.38
C HIS A 125 -9.61 -5.89 16.40
N TYR A 126 -10.61 -5.99 15.57
CA TYR A 126 -10.72 -6.98 14.51
C TYR A 126 -11.20 -6.31 13.23
N VAL A 127 -10.83 -6.87 12.08
CA VAL A 127 -11.20 -6.30 10.78
C VAL A 127 -11.69 -7.38 9.83
N PHE A 128 -12.57 -6.97 8.91
CA PHE A 128 -13.00 -7.82 7.80
C PHE A 128 -13.38 -6.98 6.58
N MET A 129 -13.23 -7.57 5.40
CA MET A 129 -13.52 -6.95 4.12
C MET A 129 -14.47 -7.85 3.33
N GLU A 130 -15.64 -7.31 2.96
CA GLU A 130 -16.61 -8.03 2.14
C GLU A 130 -16.27 -7.96 0.64
N GLU A 131 -15.51 -6.95 0.26
CA GLU A 131 -15.00 -6.69 -1.09
C GLU A 131 -13.49 -6.47 -1.08
N GLU A 132 -12.84 -6.47 -2.25
CA GLU A 132 -11.44 -6.10 -2.34
C GLU A 132 -11.24 -4.68 -1.77
N THR A 133 -10.36 -4.57 -0.79
CA THR A 133 -10.15 -3.32 -0.06
C THR A 133 -8.68 -2.99 0.01
N VAL A 134 -8.35 -1.73 -0.27
CA VAL A 134 -6.99 -1.20 -0.12
C VAL A 134 -6.98 -0.15 0.97
N ILE A 135 -6.08 -0.32 1.93
CA ILE A 135 -5.81 0.68 2.97
C ILE A 135 -4.36 1.16 2.90
N GLN A 136 -4.11 2.33 3.47
CA GLN A 136 -2.77 2.85 3.71
C GLN A 136 -2.57 3.08 5.20
N ILE A 137 -1.49 2.53 5.74
CA ILE A 137 -1.01 2.78 7.10
C ILE A 137 0.14 3.77 7.01
N SER A 138 0.06 4.86 7.79
CA SER A 138 1.09 5.90 7.85
C SER A 138 1.39 6.18 9.32
N THR A 139 2.46 5.60 9.86
CA THR A 139 2.80 5.70 11.28
C THR A 139 4.30 5.51 11.51
N ASN A 140 4.73 5.50 12.77
CA ASN A 140 6.12 5.21 13.12
C ASN A 140 6.28 3.73 13.48
N GLY A 141 7.38 3.13 13.03
CA GLY A 141 7.76 1.76 13.41
C GLY A 141 8.53 1.69 14.75
N PRO A 142 8.85 0.47 15.20
CA PRO A 142 8.56 -0.80 14.55
C PRO A 142 7.08 -1.18 14.62
N TRP A 143 6.51 -1.59 13.48
CA TRP A 143 5.13 -2.03 13.40
C TRP A 143 5.03 -3.54 13.58
N GLY A 144 4.04 -3.97 14.33
CA GLY A 144 3.79 -5.37 14.63
C GLY A 144 2.33 -5.63 14.94
N LEU A 145 1.98 -6.91 15.08
CA LEU A 145 0.65 -7.36 15.40
C LEU A 145 0.72 -8.49 16.43
N THR A 146 -0.08 -8.38 17.48
CA THR A 146 -0.22 -9.40 18.52
C THR A 146 -1.69 -9.82 18.61
N TYR A 147 -1.97 -11.09 18.38
CA TYR A 147 -3.32 -11.64 18.48
C TYR A 147 -3.74 -11.78 19.95
N ILE A 148 -5.01 -11.47 20.24
CA ILE A 148 -5.59 -11.67 21.58
C ILE A 148 -5.64 -13.17 21.90
N ASN A 149 -6.10 -13.99 20.96
CA ASN A 149 -6.00 -15.43 21.06
C ASN A 149 -4.80 -15.93 20.23
N PRO A 150 -3.75 -16.50 20.86
CA PRO A 150 -2.56 -16.97 20.16
C PRO A 150 -2.83 -18.02 19.06
N LYS A 151 -3.94 -18.76 19.14
CA LYS A 151 -4.33 -19.75 18.13
C LYS A 151 -4.74 -19.11 16.79
N ASP A 152 -5.05 -17.82 16.79
CA ASP A 152 -5.41 -17.08 15.58
C ASP A 152 -4.17 -16.57 14.83
N ASP A 153 -3.00 -16.60 15.47
CA ASP A 153 -1.72 -16.18 14.87
C ASP A 153 -1.31 -17.15 13.75
N PRO A 154 -1.29 -16.68 12.48
CA PRO A 154 -0.94 -17.55 11.35
C PRO A 154 0.49 -18.09 11.43
N ARG A 155 1.40 -17.40 12.13
CA ARG A 155 2.79 -17.82 12.32
C ARG A 155 2.91 -19.12 13.13
N GLN A 156 1.91 -19.45 13.96
CA GLN A 156 1.88 -20.69 14.75
C GLN A 156 1.28 -21.87 13.99
N LYS A 157 0.58 -21.62 12.86
CA LYS A 157 -0.04 -22.68 12.04
C LYS A 157 0.92 -23.27 11.00
N SER A 158 2.11 -22.73 10.87
CA SER A 158 3.13 -23.10 9.86
C SER A 158 4.21 -24.07 10.41
N GLN A 159 3.98 -24.66 11.59
CA GLN A 159 4.87 -25.67 12.20
C GLN A 159 4.31 -27.07 12.08
#